data_aef2dcd63d56cd35c6934258ec10f7b1
#
_entry.id   aef2dcd63d56cd35c6934258ec10f7b1
#
_cell.length_a   1.000
_cell.length_b   1.000
_cell.length_c   1.000
_cell.angle_alpha   90.00
_cell.angle_beta   90.00
_cell.angle_gamma   90.00
#
_symmetry.space_group_name_H-M   'P 1'
#
loop_
_entity.id
_entity.type
_entity.pdbx_description
1 polymer ?
#
loop_
_entity_poly.entity_id
_entity_poly.type
_entity_poly.pdbx_seq_one_letter_code
_entity_poly.pdbx_strand_id
1 'polypeptide(L)'
;MNFFEYRKENGVELEETIYENGYIKIIRIVSSGETTDFMESSMNEHVFLIQGKARITFENDKEIEMSAGDYILIEKNTRHRVSYTSSELHCLWHCIYEKV
;
A
#
# COMPACT_ATOMS: atom_id res chain seq x y z
N MET A 1 18.77 -0.96 -3.11
CA MET A 1 17.74 -0.53 -4.06
C MET A 1 17.30 0.90 -3.73
N ASN A 2 16.78 1.59 -4.70
CA ASN A 2 16.23 2.93 -4.48
C ASN A 2 14.71 2.88 -4.72
N PHE A 3 13.91 3.37 -3.76
CA PHE A 3 12.45 3.34 -3.84
C PHE A 3 11.89 4.12 -5.01
N PHE A 4 12.61 5.14 -5.47
CA PHE A 4 12.18 6.00 -6.57
C PHE A 4 12.61 5.48 -7.95
N GLU A 5 13.36 4.39 -8.00
CA GLU A 5 13.77 3.73 -9.25
C GLU A 5 12.98 2.46 -9.45
N TYR A 6 12.15 2.42 -10.51
CA TYR A 6 11.29 1.29 -10.82
C TYR A 6 10.85 1.33 -12.28
N ARG A 7 10.28 0.22 -12.74
CA ARG A 7 9.58 0.14 -14.02
C ARG A 7 8.14 -0.26 -13.76
N LYS A 8 7.21 0.58 -14.16
CA LYS A 8 5.79 0.33 -14.01
C LYS A 8 5.11 0.42 -15.37
N GLU A 9 4.32 -0.59 -15.71
CA GLU A 9 3.48 -0.56 -16.90
C GLU A 9 2.23 0.29 -16.64
N ASN A 10 1.78 1.01 -17.67
CA ASN A 10 0.55 1.80 -17.57
C ASN A 10 -0.64 0.91 -17.24
N GLY A 11 -1.42 1.30 -16.25
CA GLY A 11 -2.61 0.58 -15.83
C GLY A 11 -2.35 -0.66 -15.00
N VAL A 12 -1.10 -0.99 -14.70
CA VAL A 12 -0.73 -2.17 -13.91
C VAL A 12 0.01 -1.73 -12.67
N GLU A 13 -0.55 -2.05 -11.50
CA GLU A 13 0.11 -1.80 -10.22
C GLU A 13 1.36 -2.67 -10.12
N LEU A 14 2.48 -2.06 -9.71
CA LEU A 14 3.71 -2.79 -9.46
C LEU A 14 3.76 -3.21 -7.99
N GLU A 15 3.99 -4.49 -7.72
CA GLU A 15 4.22 -4.98 -6.37
C GLU A 15 5.49 -5.82 -6.35
N GLU A 16 6.41 -5.48 -5.45
CA GLU A 16 7.69 -6.18 -5.33
C GLU A 16 7.98 -6.52 -3.87
N THR A 17 8.37 -7.77 -3.63
CA THR A 17 8.88 -8.17 -2.32
C THR A 17 10.34 -7.79 -2.23
N ILE A 18 10.69 -6.93 -1.25
CA ILE A 18 12.05 -6.47 -1.02
C ILE A 18 12.79 -7.44 -0.12
N TYR A 19 12.12 -7.92 0.91
CA TYR A 19 12.70 -8.83 1.90
C TYR A 19 11.59 -9.62 2.58
N GLU A 20 11.86 -10.88 2.87
CA GLU A 20 10.91 -11.71 3.59
C GLU A 20 11.66 -12.75 4.41
N ASN A 21 11.23 -12.95 5.66
CA ASN A 21 11.68 -14.04 6.52
C ASN A 21 10.49 -14.61 7.29
N GLY A 22 10.72 -15.40 8.33
CA GLY A 22 9.64 -16.00 9.12
C GLY A 22 8.82 -15.02 9.95
N TYR A 23 9.26 -13.76 10.09
CA TYR A 23 8.64 -12.77 10.97
C TYR A 23 8.04 -11.59 10.23
N ILE A 24 8.67 -11.16 9.14
CA ILE A 24 8.25 -9.97 8.40
C ILE A 24 8.31 -10.19 6.90
N LYS A 25 7.52 -9.37 6.18
CA LYS A 25 7.59 -9.24 4.75
C LYS A 25 7.59 -7.75 4.41
N ILE A 26 8.57 -7.30 3.66
CA ILE A 26 8.70 -5.90 3.23
C ILE A 26 8.44 -5.83 1.74
N ILE A 27 7.51 -4.97 1.34
CA ILE A 27 7.16 -4.78 -0.07
C ILE A 27 7.22 -3.32 -0.47
N ARG A 28 7.40 -3.11 -1.77
CA ARG A 28 7.15 -1.83 -2.43
C ARG A 28 5.97 -2.01 -3.37
N ILE A 29 5.04 -1.04 -3.34
CA ILE A 29 3.95 -0.97 -4.30
C ILE A 29 4.04 0.36 -5.02
N VAL A 30 3.82 0.37 -6.32
CA VAL A 30 3.70 1.60 -7.12
C VAL A 30 2.36 1.59 -7.81
N SER A 31 1.54 2.60 -7.52
CA SER A 31 0.22 2.77 -8.11
C SER A 31 0.14 4.10 -8.85
N SER A 32 -0.66 4.14 -9.90
CA SER A 32 -0.88 5.35 -10.70
C SER A 32 -2.33 5.36 -11.18
N GLY A 33 -3.24 5.69 -10.28
CA GLY A 33 -4.68 5.65 -10.54
C GLY A 33 -5.33 4.29 -10.30
N GLU A 34 -4.55 3.21 -10.11
CA GLU A 34 -5.10 1.89 -9.83
C GLU A 34 -5.74 1.85 -8.44
N THR A 35 -6.83 1.13 -8.33
CA THR A 35 -7.55 0.87 -7.07
C THR A 35 -7.68 -0.63 -6.87
N THR A 36 -8.09 -1.03 -5.67
CA THR A 36 -8.24 -2.44 -5.34
C THR A 36 -9.66 -2.78 -4.94
N ASP A 37 -10.00 -4.06 -5.01
CA ASP A 37 -11.19 -4.59 -4.34
C ASP A 37 -10.93 -4.67 -2.84
N PHE A 38 -11.98 -4.96 -2.06
CA PHE A 38 -11.82 -5.22 -0.63
C PHE A 38 -10.95 -6.44 -0.42
N MET A 39 -10.03 -6.32 0.52
CA MET A 39 -9.09 -7.37 0.89
C MET A 39 -8.80 -7.32 2.38
N GLU A 40 -8.26 -8.40 2.90
CA GLU A 40 -7.76 -8.48 4.26
C GLU A 40 -6.54 -9.38 4.30
N SER A 41 -5.72 -9.21 5.31
CA SER A 41 -4.53 -10.02 5.53
C SER A 41 -4.58 -10.66 6.91
N SER A 42 -3.99 -11.84 7.04
CA SER A 42 -3.77 -12.46 8.35
C SER A 42 -2.60 -11.84 9.11
N MET A 43 -1.95 -10.86 8.52
CA MET A 43 -0.80 -10.15 9.09
C MET A 43 -1.18 -8.71 9.40
N ASN A 44 -0.50 -8.10 10.38
CA ASN A 44 -0.59 -6.66 10.58
C ASN A 44 0.20 -5.96 9.47
N GLU A 45 -0.39 -4.92 8.89
CA GLU A 45 0.25 -4.14 7.82
C GLU A 45 0.65 -2.76 8.32
N HIS A 46 1.93 -2.47 8.28
CA HIS A 46 2.44 -1.12 8.50
C HIS A 46 2.55 -0.45 7.13
N VAL A 47 1.73 0.55 6.89
CA VAL A 47 1.61 1.19 5.58
C VAL A 47 2.16 2.60 5.60
N PHE A 48 3.19 2.84 4.80
CA PHE A 48 3.80 4.15 4.60
C PHE A 48 3.52 4.61 3.17
N LEU A 49 2.96 5.79 3.01
CA LEU A 49 2.89 6.42 1.69
C LEU A 49 4.08 7.38 1.56
N ILE A 50 5.02 7.05 0.68
CA ILE A 50 6.25 7.82 0.51
C ILE A 50 6.06 8.97 -0.47
N GLN A 51 5.19 8.77 -1.46
CA GLN A 51 4.92 9.76 -2.51
C GLN A 51 3.48 9.59 -2.99
N GLY A 52 2.88 10.69 -3.43
CA GLY A 52 1.55 10.70 -4.01
C GLY A 52 0.46 10.96 -2.98
N LYS A 53 -0.77 10.75 -3.41
CA LYS A 53 -1.97 10.86 -2.56
C LYS A 53 -2.86 9.65 -2.79
N ALA A 54 -3.45 9.14 -1.72
CA ALA A 54 -4.27 7.95 -1.79
C ALA A 54 -5.41 8.01 -0.77
N ARG A 55 -6.38 7.11 -0.93
CA ARG A 55 -7.47 6.93 0.03
C ARG A 55 -7.65 5.45 0.30
N ILE A 56 -7.80 5.12 1.57
CA ILE A 56 -8.12 3.76 2.01
C ILE A 56 -9.52 3.78 2.59
N THR A 57 -10.37 2.88 2.12
CA THR A 57 -11.74 2.74 2.57
C THR A 57 -11.88 1.42 3.31
N PHE A 58 -12.47 1.47 4.51
CA PHE A 58 -12.72 0.30 5.35
C PHE A 58 -14.15 -0.20 5.13
N GLU A 59 -14.43 -1.44 5.52
CA GLU A 59 -15.72 -2.07 5.31
C GLU A 59 -16.88 -1.33 5.96
N ASN A 60 -16.63 -0.59 7.04
CA ASN A 60 -17.63 0.25 7.72
C ASN A 60 -17.81 1.63 7.08
N ASP A 61 -17.35 1.80 5.85
CA ASP A 61 -17.36 3.04 5.07
C ASP A 61 -16.48 4.16 5.64
N LYS A 62 -15.68 3.89 6.66
CA LYS A 62 -14.68 4.85 7.14
C LYS A 62 -13.58 5.00 6.09
N GLU A 63 -13.21 6.24 5.81
CA GLU A 63 -12.15 6.55 4.85
C GLU A 63 -10.99 7.26 5.53
N ILE A 64 -9.78 6.94 5.11
CA ILE A 64 -8.57 7.63 5.52
C ILE A 64 -7.89 8.15 4.27
N GLU A 65 -7.64 9.46 4.22
CA GLU A 65 -6.83 10.05 3.17
C GLU A 65 -5.37 10.06 3.59
N MET A 66 -4.48 9.70 2.67
CA MET A 66 -3.05 9.64 2.90
C MET A 66 -2.31 10.56 1.93
N SER A 67 -1.34 11.27 2.46
CA SER A 67 -0.40 12.08 1.71
C SER A 67 1.02 11.58 1.95
N ALA A 68 1.97 12.06 1.14
CA ALA A 68 3.37 11.66 1.29
C ALA A 68 3.86 11.89 2.72
N GLY A 69 4.45 10.85 3.30
CA GLY A 69 4.95 10.85 4.68
C GLY A 69 3.99 10.26 5.70
N ASP A 70 2.74 9.97 5.33
CA ASP A 70 1.76 9.40 6.24
C ASP A 70 2.02 7.91 6.47
N TYR A 71 1.68 7.49 7.69
CA TYR A 71 1.74 6.10 8.13
C TYR A 71 0.44 5.70 8.78
N ILE A 72 -0.04 4.48 8.49
CA ILE A 72 -1.13 3.86 9.23
C ILE A 72 -0.80 2.40 9.52
N LEU A 73 -1.39 1.90 10.59
CA LEU A 73 -1.41 0.47 10.89
C LEU A 73 -2.78 -0.09 10.48
N ILE A 74 -2.78 -1.11 9.62
CA ILE A 74 -3.97 -1.88 9.33
C ILE A 74 -3.79 -3.22 10.03
N GLU A 75 -4.56 -3.42 11.10
CA GLU A 75 -4.48 -4.65 11.88
C GLU A 75 -4.94 -5.86 11.07
N LYS A 76 -4.42 -7.02 11.42
CA LYS A 76 -4.80 -8.27 10.76
C LYS A 76 -6.32 -8.44 10.74
N ASN A 77 -6.81 -9.07 9.69
CA ASN A 77 -8.23 -9.35 9.48
C ASN A 77 -9.13 -8.11 9.39
N THR A 78 -8.55 -6.95 9.08
CA THR A 78 -9.29 -5.72 8.81
C THR A 78 -9.56 -5.60 7.33
N ARG A 79 -10.83 -5.66 6.96
CA ARG A 79 -11.26 -5.59 5.57
C ARG A 79 -11.21 -4.16 5.07
N HIS A 80 -10.46 -3.93 3.99
CA HIS A 80 -10.20 -2.60 3.45
C HIS A 80 -9.88 -2.66 1.96
N ARG A 81 -9.89 -1.48 1.32
CA ARG A 81 -9.49 -1.35 -0.08
C ARG A 81 -8.76 -0.04 -0.28
N VAL A 82 -7.91 0.02 -1.30
CA VAL A 82 -7.38 1.28 -1.80
C VAL A 82 -8.39 1.83 -2.80
N SER A 83 -9.09 2.89 -2.42
CA SER A 83 -10.20 3.45 -3.20
C SER A 83 -9.79 4.60 -4.10
N TYR A 84 -8.60 5.14 -3.91
CA TYR A 84 -8.05 6.21 -4.76
C TYR A 84 -6.52 6.20 -4.70
N THR A 85 -5.88 6.38 -5.85
CA THR A 85 -4.46 6.69 -5.96
C THR A 85 -4.26 7.78 -7.00
N SER A 86 -3.32 8.70 -6.74
CA SER A 86 -3.01 9.77 -7.69
C SER A 86 -2.33 9.18 -8.93
N SER A 87 -2.66 9.74 -10.11
CA SER A 87 -2.14 9.27 -11.39
C SER A 87 -1.01 10.14 -11.94
N GLU A 88 -1.06 11.47 -11.75
CA GLU A 88 -0.02 12.38 -12.22
C GLU A 88 1.27 12.17 -11.46
N LEU A 89 1.18 12.07 -10.12
CA LEU A 89 2.29 11.71 -9.27
C LEU A 89 2.03 10.30 -8.75
N HIS A 90 2.90 9.36 -9.10
CA HIS A 90 2.74 7.97 -8.70
C HIS A 90 2.72 7.84 -7.17
N CYS A 91 1.88 6.95 -6.69
CA CYS A 91 1.87 6.57 -5.28
C CYS A 91 2.96 5.53 -5.05
N LEU A 92 3.91 5.85 -4.18
CA LEU A 92 4.95 4.93 -3.75
C LEU A 92 4.61 4.48 -2.33
N TRP A 93 4.34 3.18 -2.20
CA TRP A 93 3.98 2.56 -0.94
C TRP A 93 5.13 1.72 -0.41
N HIS A 94 5.38 1.84 0.88
CA HIS A 94 6.28 0.95 1.61
C HIS A 94 5.45 0.25 2.66
N CYS A 95 5.29 -1.05 2.53
CA CYS A 95 4.48 -1.83 3.47
C CYS A 95 5.33 -2.88 4.15
N ILE A 96 5.15 -3.00 5.46
CA ILE A 96 5.80 -4.03 6.27
C ILE A 96 4.71 -4.87 6.91
N TYR A 97 4.71 -6.16 6.61
CA TYR A 97 3.77 -7.11 7.18
C TYR A 97 4.43 -7.85 8.34
N GLU A 98 3.76 -7.90 9.48
CA GLU A 98 4.16 -8.71 10.62
C GLU A 98 3.43 -10.05 10.56
N LYS A 99 4.19 -11.13 10.47
CA LYS A 99 3.66 -12.50 10.43
C LYS A 99 3.41 -13.03 11.83
N VAL A 100 2.36 -12.57 12.45
CA VAL A 100 2.02 -12.99 13.83
C VAL A 100 0.68 -13.68 13.90
#